data_de0e8ee41449b4b8d50309c12bb7b726
#
_entry.id   de0e8ee41449b4b8d50309c12bb7b726
#
_cell.length_a   1.000
_cell.length_b   1.000
_cell.length_c   1.000
_cell.angle_alpha   90.00
_cell.angle_beta   90.00
_cell.angle_gamma   90.00
#
_symmetry.space_group_name_H-M   'P 1'
#
loop_
_entity.id
_entity.type
_entity.pdbx_description
1 polymer ?
#
loop_
_entity_poly.entity_id
_entity_poly.type
_entity_poly.pdbx_seq_one_letter_code
_entity_poly.pdbx_strand_id
1 'polypeptide(L)'
;MDRVEIINRALARIGCNAIQSEAAPGPAGKEVVSTYNAVLEDVLSKYPWHFTKRFEALSKMTDTPPLGWTAQYLLPPGRLALPRAYYDSATSTRPLLRFQISENHVFTSTSVCFAEFQISPRPAQWPGYFRELITLCVAAEYALEIREDPTLRNNLRRDAYGPPEYQGEGGQFKIAADLDAQAMPSQQPAGGRNPLTDMRSGYDPEDARCGW
;
A
#
# COMPACT_ATOMS: atom_id res chain seq x y z
N MET A 1 17.30 -6.10 8.54
CA MET A 1 16.70 -5.15 9.51
C MET A 1 15.43 -5.76 10.01
N ASP A 2 15.27 -5.91 11.30
CA ASP A 2 14.07 -6.47 11.93
C ASP A 2 13.22 -5.37 12.61
N ARG A 3 12.11 -5.76 13.22
CA ARG A 3 11.19 -4.84 13.90
C ARG A 3 11.87 -4.11 15.06
N VAL A 4 12.64 -4.83 15.90
CA VAL A 4 13.34 -4.27 17.07
C VAL A 4 14.36 -3.21 16.63
N GLU A 5 15.03 -3.43 15.51
CA GLU A 5 16.00 -2.47 14.98
C GLU A 5 15.33 -1.15 14.53
N ILE A 6 14.13 -1.22 13.91
CA ILE A 6 13.37 -0.02 13.52
C ILE A 6 12.90 0.73 14.77
N ILE A 7 12.36 0.01 15.76
CA ILE A 7 11.94 0.59 17.04
C ILE A 7 13.13 1.29 17.71
N ASN A 8 14.28 0.63 17.76
CA ASN A 8 15.49 1.20 18.38
C ASN A 8 16.02 2.43 17.63
N ARG A 9 15.91 2.46 16.32
CA ARG A 9 16.24 3.68 15.55
C ARG A 9 15.28 4.83 15.88
N ALA A 10 13.99 4.54 16.02
CA ALA A 10 13.01 5.54 16.42
C ALA A 10 13.27 6.06 17.84
N LEU A 11 13.56 5.16 18.79
CA LEU A 11 13.95 5.52 20.15
C LEU A 11 15.23 6.37 20.20
N ALA A 12 16.23 6.04 19.40
CA ALA A 12 17.47 6.82 19.31
C ALA A 12 17.22 8.26 18.82
N ARG A 13 16.27 8.47 17.89
CA ARG A 13 15.90 9.83 17.41
C ARG A 13 15.30 10.72 18.49
N ILE A 14 14.67 10.12 19.49
CA ILE A 14 14.14 10.88 20.64
C ILE A 14 15.06 10.84 21.85
N GLY A 15 16.27 10.28 21.74
CA GLY A 15 17.26 10.20 22.81
C GLY A 15 16.88 9.23 23.93
N CYS A 16 16.18 8.15 23.61
CA CYS A 16 15.82 7.08 24.56
C CYS A 16 16.68 5.83 24.37
N ASN A 17 16.78 5.03 25.43
CA ASN A 17 17.53 3.77 25.40
C ASN A 17 16.84 2.74 24.49
N ALA A 18 17.65 1.90 23.85
CA ALA A 18 17.20 0.80 23.02
C ALA A 18 16.57 -0.32 23.87
N ILE A 19 15.58 -1.01 23.28
CA ILE A 19 15.02 -2.26 23.81
C ILE A 19 15.79 -3.47 23.27
N GLN A 20 15.85 -4.55 24.05
CA GLN A 20 16.58 -5.76 23.61
C GLN A 20 15.68 -6.79 22.90
N SER A 21 14.37 -6.75 23.15
CA SER A 21 13.39 -7.64 22.53
C SER A 21 12.02 -6.98 22.49
N GLU A 22 11.10 -7.54 21.69
CA GLU A 22 9.71 -7.07 21.59
C GLU A 22 8.94 -7.24 22.93
N ALA A 23 9.32 -8.21 23.75
CA ALA A 23 8.72 -8.45 25.05
C ALA A 23 9.32 -7.58 26.18
N ALA A 24 10.41 -6.86 25.89
CA ALA A 24 11.02 -5.99 26.88
C ALA A 24 10.15 -4.74 27.09
N PRO A 25 9.99 -4.26 28.34
CA PRO A 25 9.33 -2.99 28.57
C PRO A 25 10.12 -1.87 27.88
N GLY A 26 9.39 -1.01 27.20
CA GLY A 26 9.98 0.18 26.60
C GLY A 26 10.41 1.22 27.66
N PRO A 27 11.10 2.29 27.23
CA PRO A 27 11.43 3.40 28.10
C PRO A 27 10.19 3.94 28.83
N ALA A 28 10.34 4.31 30.10
CA ALA A 28 9.25 4.73 31.00
C ALA A 28 8.10 3.72 31.17
N GLY A 29 8.35 2.41 30.93
CA GLY A 29 7.35 1.35 31.05
C GLY A 29 6.24 1.37 29.96
N LYS A 30 6.47 2.07 28.87
CA LYS A 30 5.49 2.19 27.78
C LYS A 30 5.57 1.01 26.80
N GLU A 31 4.43 0.70 26.18
CA GLU A 31 4.34 -0.36 25.17
C GLU A 31 4.73 0.15 23.76
N VAL A 32 6.00 0.12 23.48
CA VAL A 32 6.54 0.62 22.19
C VAL A 32 6.11 -0.21 20.96
N VAL A 33 5.84 -1.51 21.14
CA VAL A 33 5.45 -2.39 20.05
C VAL A 33 4.02 -2.12 19.58
N SER A 34 3.12 -1.80 20.51
CA SER A 34 1.72 -1.46 20.17
C SER A 34 1.66 -0.21 19.30
N THR A 35 2.34 0.85 19.71
CA THR A 35 2.43 2.11 18.94
C THR A 35 3.08 1.90 17.58
N TYR A 36 4.16 1.11 17.52
CA TYR A 36 4.79 0.75 16.24
C TYR A 36 3.79 0.07 15.29
N ASN A 37 3.01 -0.91 15.77
CA ASN A 37 2.03 -1.61 14.92
C ASN A 37 0.95 -0.65 14.41
N ALA A 38 0.40 0.21 15.27
CA ALA A 38 -0.62 1.19 14.89
C ALA A 38 -0.10 2.18 13.83
N VAL A 39 1.12 2.68 13.99
CA VAL A 39 1.76 3.57 13.01
C VAL A 39 2.02 2.85 11.69
N LEU A 40 2.46 1.59 11.74
CA LEU A 40 2.70 0.80 10.54
C LEU A 40 1.42 0.59 9.73
N GLU A 41 0.33 0.20 10.37
CA GLU A 41 -0.98 0.03 9.71
C GLU A 41 -1.47 1.34 9.09
N ASP A 42 -1.34 2.45 9.81
CA ASP A 42 -1.71 3.78 9.31
C ASP A 42 -0.93 4.16 8.05
N VAL A 43 0.40 4.03 8.07
CA VAL A 43 1.25 4.39 6.93
C VAL A 43 1.04 3.45 5.73
N LEU A 44 0.84 2.14 5.98
CA LEU A 44 0.56 1.19 4.91
C LEU A 44 -0.80 1.44 4.23
N SER A 45 -1.77 1.96 4.98
CA SER A 45 -3.11 2.26 4.44
C SER A 45 -3.17 3.54 3.60
N LYS A 46 -2.27 4.51 3.84
CA LYS A 46 -2.28 5.83 3.19
C LYS A 46 -1.87 5.80 1.72
N TYR A 47 -1.07 4.84 1.31
CA TYR A 47 -0.55 4.78 -0.06
C TYR A 47 -0.47 3.33 -0.56
N PRO A 48 -0.74 3.09 -1.85
CA PRO A 48 -0.70 1.75 -2.42
C PRO A 48 0.74 1.31 -2.78
N TRP A 49 1.57 1.10 -1.77
CA TRP A 49 2.97 0.73 -1.92
C TRP A 49 3.18 -0.47 -2.86
N HIS A 50 4.04 -0.33 -3.86
CA HIS A 50 4.31 -1.39 -4.85
C HIS A 50 4.94 -2.63 -4.21
N PHE A 51 5.86 -2.46 -3.26
CA PHE A 51 6.51 -3.57 -2.57
C PHE A 51 5.55 -4.42 -1.71
N THR A 52 4.34 -3.93 -1.42
CA THR A 52 3.30 -4.67 -0.70
C THR A 52 2.39 -5.47 -1.61
N LYS A 53 2.43 -5.24 -2.92
CA LYS A 53 1.53 -5.89 -3.89
C LYS A 53 1.78 -7.38 -3.99
N ARG A 54 0.68 -8.13 -4.07
CA ARG A 54 0.66 -9.56 -4.36
C ARG A 54 -0.37 -9.85 -5.44
N PHE A 55 -0.06 -10.84 -6.25
CA PHE A 55 -0.94 -11.35 -7.30
C PHE A 55 -1.04 -12.86 -7.11
N GLU A 56 -2.22 -13.33 -6.76
CA GLU A 56 -2.44 -14.76 -6.45
C GLU A 56 -3.80 -15.25 -6.98
N ALA A 57 -3.85 -16.55 -7.28
CA ALA A 57 -5.11 -17.22 -7.61
C ALA A 57 -5.95 -17.35 -6.33
N LEU A 58 -7.22 -17.04 -6.43
CA LEU A 58 -8.16 -17.20 -5.33
C LEU A 58 -8.70 -18.63 -5.25
N SER A 59 -8.94 -19.10 -4.02
CA SER A 59 -9.56 -20.38 -3.78
C SER A 59 -11.04 -20.34 -4.13
N LYS A 60 -11.46 -21.17 -5.10
CA LYS A 60 -12.85 -21.34 -5.47
C LYS A 60 -13.61 -22.13 -4.39
N MET A 61 -14.77 -21.63 -4.03
CA MET A 61 -15.69 -22.31 -3.11
C MET A 61 -16.57 -23.29 -3.86
N THR A 62 -17.04 -24.33 -3.16
CA THR A 62 -17.96 -25.34 -3.71
C THR A 62 -19.42 -24.94 -3.59
N ASP A 63 -19.72 -23.98 -2.73
CA ASP A 63 -21.08 -23.51 -2.48
C ASP A 63 -21.66 -22.77 -3.68
N THR A 64 -22.97 -22.85 -3.84
CA THR A 64 -23.68 -22.15 -4.91
C THR A 64 -23.67 -20.65 -4.62
N PRO A 65 -23.08 -19.82 -5.50
CA PRO A 65 -23.05 -18.37 -5.28
C PRO A 65 -24.45 -17.75 -5.40
N PRO A 66 -24.74 -16.70 -4.63
CA PRO A 66 -26.02 -16.00 -4.67
C PRO A 66 -26.15 -15.10 -5.92
N LEU A 67 -27.34 -14.55 -6.13
CA LEU A 67 -27.61 -13.47 -7.10
C LEU A 67 -27.25 -13.80 -8.56
N GLY A 68 -27.29 -15.08 -8.95
CA GLY A 68 -27.05 -15.49 -10.34
C GLY A 68 -25.59 -15.49 -10.78
N TRP A 69 -24.64 -15.35 -9.86
CA TRP A 69 -23.23 -15.56 -10.14
C TRP A 69 -22.93 -17.05 -10.34
N THR A 70 -21.90 -17.39 -11.11
CA THR A 70 -21.54 -18.76 -11.42
C THR A 70 -20.39 -19.29 -10.57
N ALA A 71 -19.63 -18.41 -9.93
CA ALA A 71 -18.49 -18.77 -9.09
C ALA A 71 -18.32 -17.82 -7.91
N GLN A 72 -17.84 -18.39 -6.82
CA GLN A 72 -17.52 -17.70 -5.58
C GLN A 72 -16.10 -18.05 -5.17
N TYR A 73 -15.33 -17.03 -4.76
CA TYR A 73 -13.94 -17.18 -4.35
C TYR A 73 -13.71 -16.53 -2.99
N LEU A 74 -12.89 -17.19 -2.17
CA LEU A 74 -12.48 -16.67 -0.88
C LEU A 74 -11.42 -15.57 -1.07
N LEU A 75 -11.60 -14.44 -0.42
CA LEU A 75 -10.60 -13.36 -0.42
C LEU A 75 -9.38 -13.76 0.43
N PRO A 76 -8.15 -13.35 0.03
CA PRO A 76 -6.93 -13.75 0.71
C PRO A 76 -6.91 -13.28 2.17
N PRO A 77 -6.50 -14.13 3.11
CA PRO A 77 -6.28 -13.72 4.49
C PRO A 77 -5.05 -12.80 4.59
N GLY A 78 -5.02 -11.92 5.60
CA GLY A 78 -3.88 -11.02 5.83
C GLY A 78 -3.73 -9.89 4.82
N ARG A 79 -4.72 -9.65 3.98
CA ARG A 79 -4.76 -8.47 3.13
C ARG A 79 -4.93 -7.20 3.96
N LEU A 80 -4.26 -6.12 3.57
CA LEU A 80 -4.38 -4.81 4.21
C LEU A 80 -5.69 -4.09 3.84
N ALA A 81 -6.17 -4.33 2.60
CA ALA A 81 -7.39 -3.73 2.08
C ALA A 81 -8.07 -4.69 1.09
N LEU A 82 -9.22 -4.30 0.57
CA LEU A 82 -9.86 -5.05 -0.52
C LEU A 82 -8.94 -5.09 -1.74
N PRO A 83 -8.91 -6.21 -2.49
CA PRO A 83 -8.17 -6.30 -3.74
C PRO A 83 -8.52 -5.17 -4.70
N ARG A 84 -7.51 -4.66 -5.38
CA ARG A 84 -7.65 -3.53 -6.31
C ARG A 84 -8.21 -3.95 -7.66
N ALA A 85 -7.86 -5.15 -8.08
CA ALA A 85 -8.27 -5.70 -9.36
C ALA A 85 -8.41 -7.22 -9.29
N TYR A 86 -9.28 -7.75 -10.13
CA TYR A 86 -9.47 -9.17 -10.32
C TYR A 86 -9.25 -9.51 -11.79
N TYR A 87 -8.75 -10.72 -12.06
CA TYR A 87 -8.41 -11.17 -13.40
C TYR A 87 -8.91 -12.60 -13.62
N ASP A 88 -9.24 -12.95 -14.85
CA ASP A 88 -9.67 -14.28 -15.27
C ASP A 88 -8.50 -15.23 -15.60
N SER A 89 -7.30 -14.71 -15.72
CA SER A 89 -6.08 -15.45 -16.05
C SER A 89 -4.85 -14.79 -15.41
N ALA A 90 -3.81 -15.60 -15.15
CA ALA A 90 -2.52 -15.11 -14.68
C ALA A 90 -1.79 -14.20 -15.70
N THR A 91 -2.14 -14.32 -16.98
CA THR A 91 -1.53 -13.55 -18.07
C THR A 91 -2.41 -12.42 -18.58
N SER A 92 -3.61 -12.26 -18.02
CA SER A 92 -4.54 -11.21 -18.44
C SER A 92 -4.01 -9.84 -18.01
N THR A 93 -4.00 -8.90 -18.94
CA THR A 93 -3.67 -7.48 -18.67
C THR A 93 -4.91 -6.64 -18.40
N ARG A 94 -6.10 -7.22 -18.61
CA ARG A 94 -7.37 -6.52 -18.43
C ARG A 94 -8.08 -7.03 -17.18
N PRO A 95 -8.39 -6.14 -16.22
CA PRO A 95 -9.14 -6.52 -15.03
C PRO A 95 -10.59 -6.88 -15.37
N LEU A 96 -11.18 -7.72 -14.54
CA LEU A 96 -12.62 -8.04 -14.59
C LEU A 96 -13.43 -6.78 -14.28
N LEU A 97 -14.43 -6.51 -15.11
CA LEU A 97 -15.36 -5.38 -14.94
C LEU A 97 -16.61 -5.78 -14.13
N ARG A 98 -16.97 -7.07 -14.14
CA ARG A 98 -18.15 -7.59 -13.45
C ARG A 98 -17.74 -8.54 -12.33
N PHE A 99 -17.88 -8.06 -11.11
CA PHE A 99 -17.73 -8.82 -9.88
C PHE A 99 -18.55 -8.16 -8.77
N GLN A 100 -18.78 -8.88 -7.71
CA GLN A 100 -19.39 -8.36 -6.49
C GLN A 100 -18.62 -8.88 -5.29
N ILE A 101 -18.41 -8.04 -4.31
CA ILE A 101 -17.77 -8.41 -3.04
C ILE A 101 -18.84 -8.38 -1.97
N SER A 102 -18.93 -9.44 -1.20
CA SER A 102 -19.75 -9.50 0.01
C SER A 102 -18.95 -10.22 1.09
N GLU A 103 -18.87 -9.61 2.27
CA GLU A 103 -18.10 -10.12 3.41
C GLU A 103 -16.65 -10.45 3.04
N ASN A 104 -16.30 -11.73 3.03
CA ASN A 104 -14.96 -12.22 2.70
C ASN A 104 -14.91 -12.98 1.36
N HIS A 105 -15.89 -12.76 0.48
CA HIS A 105 -16.01 -13.45 -0.80
C HIS A 105 -16.10 -12.47 -1.95
N VAL A 106 -15.60 -12.90 -3.11
CA VAL A 106 -15.84 -12.27 -4.40
C VAL A 106 -16.64 -13.21 -5.29
N PHE A 107 -17.67 -12.68 -5.90
CA PHE A 107 -18.55 -13.39 -6.84
C PHE A 107 -18.24 -12.93 -8.26
N THR A 108 -18.05 -13.89 -9.14
CA THR A 108 -17.75 -13.63 -10.55
C THR A 108 -18.43 -14.68 -11.44
N SER A 109 -18.36 -14.51 -12.75
CA SER A 109 -18.80 -15.51 -13.72
C SER A 109 -17.64 -16.24 -14.40
N THR A 110 -16.42 -16.10 -13.88
CA THR A 110 -15.21 -16.75 -14.41
C THR A 110 -14.94 -18.08 -13.71
N SER A 111 -14.33 -19.02 -14.42
CA SER A 111 -13.97 -20.33 -13.87
C SER A 111 -12.76 -20.28 -12.94
N VAL A 112 -11.89 -19.27 -13.11
CA VAL A 112 -10.70 -18.98 -12.29
C VAL A 112 -10.70 -17.50 -11.99
N CYS A 113 -10.23 -17.12 -10.81
CA CYS A 113 -10.11 -15.73 -10.41
C CYS A 113 -8.76 -15.48 -9.75
N PHE A 114 -8.05 -14.51 -10.24
CA PHE A 114 -6.83 -13.96 -9.62
C PHE A 114 -7.14 -12.60 -9.02
N ALA A 115 -6.48 -12.27 -7.92
CA ALA A 115 -6.62 -10.97 -7.29
C ALA A 115 -5.26 -10.27 -7.15
N GLU A 116 -5.26 -8.96 -7.39
CA GLU A 116 -4.17 -8.07 -7.03
C GLU A 116 -4.53 -7.37 -5.72
N PHE A 117 -3.76 -7.61 -4.67
CA PHE A 117 -4.01 -7.08 -3.33
C PHE A 117 -2.70 -6.72 -2.62
N GLN A 118 -2.82 -6.09 -1.46
CA GLN A 118 -1.69 -5.68 -0.65
C GLN A 118 -1.61 -6.49 0.63
N ILE A 119 -0.39 -6.85 1.01
CA ILE A 119 -0.07 -7.47 2.31
C ILE A 119 0.93 -6.62 3.06
N SER A 120 1.09 -6.88 4.37
CA SER A 120 2.18 -6.32 5.17
C SER A 120 3.40 -7.22 5.06
N PRO A 121 4.44 -6.86 4.26
CA PRO A 121 5.66 -7.64 4.17
C PRO A 121 6.50 -7.49 5.45
N ARG A 122 7.40 -8.44 5.69
CA ARG A 122 8.32 -8.38 6.82
C ARG A 122 9.26 -7.17 6.70
N PRO A 123 9.67 -6.53 7.79
CA PRO A 123 10.56 -5.34 7.75
C PRO A 123 11.87 -5.54 7.00
N ALA A 124 12.40 -6.77 6.96
CA ALA A 124 13.59 -7.11 6.17
C ALA A 124 13.40 -6.90 4.65
N GLN A 125 12.18 -7.00 4.16
CA GLN A 125 11.82 -6.84 2.74
C GLN A 125 11.51 -5.40 2.35
N TRP A 126 11.44 -4.48 3.31
CA TRP A 126 11.08 -3.09 3.03
C TRP A 126 12.20 -2.34 2.32
N PRO A 127 11.89 -1.50 1.35
CA PRO A 127 12.84 -0.56 0.76
C PRO A 127 13.38 0.44 1.79
N GLY A 128 14.57 0.98 1.54
CA GLY A 128 15.23 1.92 2.44
C GLY A 128 14.40 3.17 2.72
N TYR A 129 13.78 3.73 1.67
CA TYR A 129 12.92 4.92 1.79
C TYR A 129 11.71 4.69 2.70
N PHE A 130 11.10 3.51 2.67
CA PHE A 130 9.97 3.17 3.52
C PHE A 130 10.39 2.95 4.98
N ARG A 131 11.54 2.30 5.20
CA ARG A 131 12.11 2.13 6.56
C ARG A 131 12.37 3.47 7.24
N GLU A 132 12.90 4.43 6.49
CA GLU A 132 13.15 5.78 7.00
C GLU A 132 11.84 6.50 7.35
N LEU A 133 10.83 6.42 6.48
CA LEU A 133 9.49 6.96 6.74
C LEU A 133 8.88 6.38 8.03
N ILE A 134 8.86 5.05 8.16
CA ILE A 134 8.32 4.40 9.37
C ILE A 134 9.11 4.81 10.62
N THR A 135 10.44 4.90 10.52
CA THR A 135 11.28 5.34 11.65
C THR A 135 10.89 6.74 12.12
N LEU A 136 10.65 7.68 11.20
CA LEU A 136 10.22 9.04 11.53
C LEU A 136 8.82 9.08 12.14
N CYS A 137 7.87 8.36 11.54
CA CYS A 137 6.50 8.32 12.02
C CYS A 137 6.41 7.73 13.45
N VAL A 138 7.12 6.62 13.69
CA VAL A 138 7.19 5.97 15.00
C VAL A 138 7.88 6.87 16.02
N ALA A 139 9.00 7.52 15.65
CA ALA A 139 9.69 8.45 16.52
C ALA A 139 8.81 9.65 16.93
N ALA A 140 7.96 10.12 16.01
CA ALA A 140 7.03 11.20 16.31
C ALA A 140 6.01 10.83 17.40
N GLU A 141 5.44 9.62 17.32
CA GLU A 141 4.49 9.16 18.35
C GLU A 141 5.22 8.86 19.68
N TYR A 142 6.41 8.27 19.64
CA TYR A 142 7.23 8.07 20.85
C TYR A 142 7.66 9.39 21.51
N ALA A 143 7.89 10.45 20.74
CA ALA A 143 8.20 11.78 21.31
C ALA A 143 7.05 12.29 22.20
N LEU A 144 5.79 12.01 21.83
CA LEU A 144 4.65 12.37 22.66
C LEU A 144 4.43 11.38 23.82
N GLU A 145 4.43 10.07 23.54
CA GLU A 145 4.07 9.04 24.51
C GLU A 145 5.14 8.86 25.61
N ILE A 146 6.43 8.93 25.25
CA ILE A 146 7.56 8.63 26.16
C ILE A 146 8.16 9.90 26.74
N ARG A 147 8.37 10.93 25.87
CA ARG A 147 9.04 12.18 26.25
C ARG A 147 8.06 13.28 26.66
N GLU A 148 6.76 13.10 26.40
CA GLU A 148 5.73 14.13 26.61
C GLU A 148 6.10 15.48 25.95
N ASP A 149 6.82 15.41 24.80
CA ASP A 149 7.31 16.58 24.06
C ASP A 149 6.53 16.78 22.76
N PRO A 150 5.50 17.64 22.78
CA PRO A 150 4.70 17.92 21.59
C PRO A 150 5.49 18.71 20.52
N THR A 151 6.52 19.45 20.92
CA THR A 151 7.34 20.23 19.97
C THR A 151 8.20 19.27 19.13
N LEU A 152 8.87 18.33 19.78
CA LEU A 152 9.66 17.30 19.12
C LEU A 152 8.78 16.45 18.21
N ARG A 153 7.59 16.03 18.70
CA ARG A 153 6.59 15.31 17.87
C ARG A 153 6.24 16.09 16.60
N ASN A 154 5.91 17.37 16.72
CA ASN A 154 5.51 18.19 15.57
C ASN A 154 6.66 18.36 14.57
N ASN A 155 7.89 18.50 15.02
CA ASN A 155 9.06 18.56 14.15
C ASN A 155 9.26 17.24 13.39
N LEU A 156 9.21 16.09 14.08
CA LEU A 156 9.34 14.78 13.45
C LEU A 156 8.17 14.48 12.48
N ARG A 157 6.95 14.91 12.80
CA ARG A 157 5.82 14.79 11.87
C ARG A 157 5.98 15.68 10.64
N ARG A 158 6.56 16.86 10.80
CA ARG A 158 6.91 17.73 9.65
C ARG A 158 7.96 17.09 8.77
N ASP A 159 8.97 16.44 9.35
CA ASP A 159 9.98 15.70 8.58
C ASP A 159 9.36 14.49 7.86
N ALA A 160 8.40 13.81 8.51
CA ALA A 160 7.72 12.66 7.93
C ALA A 160 6.74 13.05 6.81
N TYR A 161 5.88 14.05 7.04
CA TYR A 161 4.74 14.37 6.17
C TYR A 161 4.79 15.76 5.53
N GLY A 162 5.82 16.55 5.82
CA GLY A 162 5.89 17.95 5.41
C GLY A 162 5.07 18.88 6.31
N PRO A 163 5.09 20.18 6.02
CA PRO A 163 4.29 21.17 6.72
C PRO A 163 2.78 20.94 6.49
N PRO A 164 1.91 21.46 7.38
CA PRO A 164 0.47 21.24 7.32
C PRO A 164 -0.19 21.62 6.00
N GLU A 165 0.39 22.56 5.27
CA GLU A 165 -0.08 23.04 3.97
C GLU A 165 -0.07 21.93 2.90
N TYR A 166 0.77 20.93 3.04
CA TYR A 166 0.85 19.77 2.14
C TYR A 166 -0.12 18.64 2.51
N GLN A 167 -0.98 18.84 3.50
CA GLN A 167 -2.04 17.89 3.89
C GLN A 167 -1.55 16.46 4.15
N GLY A 168 -0.28 16.30 4.56
CA GLY A 168 0.35 15.01 4.80
C GLY A 168 1.00 14.36 3.57
N GLU A 169 1.03 15.05 2.43
CA GLU A 169 1.65 14.57 1.19
C GLU A 169 3.03 15.20 0.91
N GLY A 170 3.76 15.58 1.97
CA GLY A 170 5.10 16.15 1.88
C GLY A 170 6.16 15.32 2.59
N GLY A 171 7.31 15.94 2.86
CA GLY A 171 8.40 15.35 3.63
C GLY A 171 8.89 14.00 3.10
N GLN A 172 9.29 13.13 4.02
CA GLN A 172 9.77 11.79 3.68
C GLN A 172 8.68 10.92 3.03
N PHE A 173 7.39 11.15 3.35
CA PHE A 173 6.28 10.41 2.74
C PHE A 173 6.23 10.65 1.22
N LYS A 174 6.31 11.91 0.80
CA LYS A 174 6.34 12.25 -0.63
C LYS A 174 7.54 11.63 -1.35
N ILE A 175 8.72 11.73 -0.74
CA ILE A 175 9.94 11.12 -1.30
C ILE A 175 9.77 9.60 -1.42
N ALA A 176 9.23 8.96 -0.40
CA ALA A 176 8.99 7.52 -0.41
C ALA A 176 7.96 7.11 -1.48
N ALA A 177 6.88 7.85 -1.63
CA ALA A 177 5.86 7.59 -2.63
C ALA A 177 6.40 7.76 -4.07
N ASP A 178 7.18 8.80 -4.31
CA ASP A 178 7.80 9.05 -5.62
C ASP A 178 8.82 7.97 -6.00
N LEU A 179 9.64 7.51 -5.04
CA LEU A 179 10.59 6.42 -5.25
C LEU A 179 9.87 5.07 -5.46
N ASP A 180 8.79 4.82 -4.74
CA ASP A 180 7.98 3.61 -4.92
C ASP A 180 7.27 3.60 -6.27
N ALA A 181 6.78 4.75 -6.73
CA ALA A 181 6.15 4.90 -8.03
C ALA A 181 7.09 4.59 -9.21
N GLN A 182 8.41 4.78 -9.05
CA GLN A 182 9.41 4.42 -10.05
C GLN A 182 9.53 2.90 -10.29
N ALA A 183 8.99 2.08 -9.37
CA ALA A 183 8.93 0.62 -9.56
C ALA A 183 7.98 0.19 -10.68
N MET A 184 7.08 1.10 -11.15
CA MET A 184 6.25 0.86 -12.32
C MET A 184 6.72 1.71 -13.49
N PRO A 185 6.92 1.11 -14.69
CA PRO A 185 7.16 1.90 -15.88
C PRO A 185 5.93 2.79 -16.13
N SER A 186 6.18 4.02 -16.57
CA SER A 186 5.10 4.91 -17.00
C SER A 186 4.35 4.23 -18.14
N GLN A 187 3.09 3.89 -17.90
CA GLN A 187 2.23 3.38 -18.97
C GLN A 187 1.90 4.54 -19.90
N GLN A 188 2.45 4.49 -21.10
CA GLN A 188 1.94 5.36 -22.14
C GLN A 188 0.49 4.93 -22.46
N PRO A 189 -0.43 5.87 -22.67
CA PRO A 189 -1.76 5.55 -23.16
C PRO A 189 -1.64 4.63 -24.39
N ALA A 190 -2.43 3.56 -24.43
CA ALA A 190 -2.39 2.61 -25.53
C ALA A 190 -2.46 3.34 -26.86
N GLY A 191 -1.41 3.19 -27.69
CA GLY A 191 -1.34 3.83 -29.01
C GLY A 191 -0.57 5.15 -29.09
N GLY A 192 0.01 5.67 -27.98
CA GLY A 192 0.77 6.93 -28.02
C GLY A 192 -0.04 8.16 -28.46
N ARG A 193 -1.36 8.02 -28.55
CA ARG A 193 -2.28 9.07 -28.98
C ARG A 193 -2.99 9.69 -27.78
N ASN A 194 -2.94 11.01 -27.72
CA ASN A 194 -3.75 11.75 -26.77
C ASN A 194 -5.13 11.97 -27.41
N PRO A 195 -6.23 11.44 -26.82
CA PRO A 195 -7.58 11.59 -27.38
C PRO A 195 -7.96 13.05 -27.67
N LEU A 196 -7.43 13.99 -26.89
CA LEU A 196 -7.70 15.42 -27.07
C LEU A 196 -6.95 16.03 -28.26
N THR A 197 -5.79 15.49 -28.61
CA THR A 197 -5.06 15.93 -29.82
C THR A 197 -5.60 15.25 -31.08
N ASP A 198 -6.08 14.03 -30.96
CA ASP A 198 -6.69 13.29 -32.08
C ASP A 198 -8.01 13.94 -32.52
N MET A 199 -8.85 14.41 -31.60
CA MET A 199 -10.05 15.19 -31.93
C MET A 199 -9.72 16.53 -32.62
N ARG A 200 -8.57 17.14 -32.30
CA ARG A 200 -8.14 18.42 -32.89
C ARG A 200 -7.52 18.26 -34.30
N SER A 201 -7.02 17.07 -34.62
CA SER A 201 -6.42 16.75 -35.92
C SER A 201 -7.42 16.20 -36.94
N GLY A 202 -8.70 16.05 -36.56
CA GLY A 202 -9.73 15.54 -37.49
C GLY A 202 -9.53 14.08 -37.90
N TYR A 203 -8.86 13.28 -37.05
CA TYR A 203 -8.60 11.87 -37.33
C TYR A 203 -9.89 11.06 -37.26
N ASP A 204 -10.26 10.49 -38.43
CA ASP A 204 -11.35 9.52 -38.51
C ASP A 204 -10.78 8.10 -38.29
N PRO A 205 -11.22 7.36 -37.25
CA PRO A 205 -10.75 6.00 -36.98
C PRO A 205 -11.19 5.00 -38.09
N GLU A 206 -12.09 5.34 -38.98
CA GLU A 206 -12.50 4.49 -40.10
C GLU A 206 -11.49 4.48 -41.26
N ASP A 207 -10.69 5.51 -41.42
CA ASP A 207 -9.63 5.57 -42.45
C ASP A 207 -8.46 4.59 -42.17
N ALA A 208 -8.36 4.04 -40.96
CA ALA A 208 -7.33 3.05 -40.63
C ALA A 208 -7.67 1.60 -41.03
N ARG A 209 -8.87 1.35 -41.60
CA ARG A 209 -9.31 0.01 -42.02
C ARG A 209 -9.06 -0.32 -43.49
N CYS A 210 -8.61 0.64 -44.27
CA CYS A 210 -8.27 0.43 -45.70
C CYS A 210 -6.76 0.48 -45.91
N GLY A 211 -6.06 -0.60 -45.56
CA GLY A 211 -4.63 -0.68 -45.82
C GLY A 211 -4.04 -2.02 -45.40
N TRP A 212 -4.32 -3.08 -46.22
CA TRP A 212 -3.60 -4.37 -46.38
C TRP A 212 -3.45 -5.28 -45.15
#